data_f67307209b35cc95c229e5886089a098
#
_entry.id   f67307209b35cc95c229e5886089a098
#
_cell.length_a   1.000
_cell.length_b   1.000
_cell.length_c   1.000
_cell.angle_alpha   90.00
_cell.angle_beta   90.00
_cell.angle_gamma   90.00
#
_symmetry.space_group_name_H-M   'P 1'
#
loop_
_entity.id
_entity.type
_entity.pdbx_description
1 polymer ?
#
loop_
_entity_poly.entity_id
_entity_poly.type
_entity_poly.pdbx_seq_one_letter_code
_entity_poly.pdbx_strand_id
1 'polypeptide(L)'
;MSMRWNARALGAVVAALVLALTAGTGPAPTGPAAAAMQAPKAQHAITWEYPPKFNNVTVHVVGDAGHNLAPYEFWKDHFPKAGIAIKIIEVPFEGVYEKEKTEFVAGSGAFDVVTFYPAYIGDFASNGYLEPLDEYMKKQPDGVWDPHQEDVLPPFRELYNKWAGKTYALTIDGDAHMMIYRKDLFTNPAEKAAFKSKYGKDLRPPETWSDWLRVGAFFTRKKGQQLAGRTLDRDFYGSAEFAKRGFSFAWFVDRWAASGELYFDDTMNPQINTPTAVAALQNFVDSLKNAPPDVRGYGYDELRDALLNGNVAMVVQWTDVPKKGADPSQSKVVGKLDYGRVPGLAIGGRVVHRAMMPVGRVVAVAASSKNKLAAYWVAKHIAYDMSLEDVSTAFTGLDVNRGVHFTHPEAYTDFKTVAEAASYLDRVKEALADGYPEIFIPGAAQYEDALDLHVNKALAGQETPKQALDAVAKEWNAITDRLGRQKQIQLWRQALNSYKIAGLVK
;
A
#
# COMPACT_ATOMS: atom_id res chain seq x y z
N MET A 1 -56.94 18.54 30.17
CA MET A 1 -55.94 18.49 31.21
C MET A 1 -54.57 18.59 30.54
N SER A 2 -54.00 19.80 30.46
CA SER A 2 -52.78 20.13 29.72
C SER A 2 -51.58 20.01 30.67
N MET A 3 -50.65 19.11 30.37
CA MET A 3 -49.33 19.06 31.08
C MET A 3 -48.36 19.94 30.34
N ARG A 4 -47.99 21.05 31.00
CA ARG A 4 -46.89 21.94 30.58
C ARG A 4 -45.56 21.28 30.99
N TRP A 5 -44.66 21.05 30.08
CA TRP A 5 -43.28 20.63 30.34
C TRP A 5 -42.41 21.87 30.64
N ASN A 6 -41.71 21.84 31.74
CA ASN A 6 -40.86 22.91 32.21
C ASN A 6 -39.51 22.91 31.48
N ALA A 7 -39.22 23.98 30.78
CA ALA A 7 -38.00 24.22 29.97
C ALA A 7 -36.73 24.55 30.79
N ARG A 8 -36.67 24.19 32.06
CA ARG A 8 -35.52 24.51 32.95
C ARG A 8 -34.58 23.33 33.25
N ALA A 9 -34.83 22.12 32.76
CA ALA A 9 -33.99 20.97 33.04
C ALA A 9 -33.00 20.60 31.92
N LEU A 10 -33.06 21.24 30.75
CA LEU A 10 -32.11 20.97 29.64
C LEU A 10 -30.86 21.88 29.65
N GLY A 11 -30.82 22.94 30.44
CA GLY A 11 -29.67 23.86 30.48
C GLY A 11 -28.51 23.41 31.33
N ALA A 12 -28.70 22.42 32.23
CA ALA A 12 -27.66 22.01 33.18
C ALA A 12 -26.80 20.82 32.71
N VAL A 13 -27.23 20.06 31.70
CA VAL A 13 -26.48 18.89 31.18
C VAL A 13 -25.51 19.27 30.06
N VAL A 14 -25.78 20.37 29.36
CA VAL A 14 -24.86 20.83 28.26
C VAL A 14 -23.69 21.65 28.84
N ALA A 15 -23.85 22.28 30.01
CA ALA A 15 -22.77 23.04 30.63
C ALA A 15 -21.73 22.16 31.39
N ALA A 16 -22.08 20.93 31.74
CA ALA A 16 -21.16 20.00 32.41
C ALA A 16 -20.25 19.20 31.44
N LEU A 17 -20.58 19.14 30.14
CA LEU A 17 -19.75 18.46 29.14
C LEU A 17 -18.72 19.37 28.46
N VAL A 18 -18.82 20.70 28.62
CA VAL A 18 -17.85 21.65 28.03
C VAL A 18 -16.72 22.02 29.00
N LEU A 19 -16.85 21.73 30.29
CA LEU A 19 -15.81 22.03 31.30
C LEU A 19 -14.85 20.87 31.58
N ALA A 20 -15.00 19.71 30.97
CA ALA A 20 -14.11 18.57 31.14
C ALA A 20 -13.02 18.44 30.05
N LEU A 21 -12.94 19.39 29.11
CA LEU A 21 -12.01 19.36 27.96
C LEU A 21 -10.88 20.41 28.03
N THR A 22 -10.67 21.07 29.18
CA THR A 22 -9.61 22.09 29.32
C THR A 22 -8.65 21.88 30.47
N ALA A 23 -8.40 20.65 30.89
CA ALA A 23 -7.35 20.39 31.90
C ALA A 23 -6.61 19.09 31.54
N GLY A 24 -5.65 19.20 30.60
CA GLY A 24 -4.80 18.09 30.23
C GLY A 24 -3.80 18.46 29.12
N THR A 25 -3.13 19.63 29.27
CA THR A 25 -1.91 19.88 28.49
C THR A 25 -0.72 19.20 29.15
N GLY A 26 -0.71 17.87 29.12
CA GLY A 26 0.55 17.16 29.17
C GLY A 26 1.31 17.42 27.85
N PRO A 27 2.65 17.56 27.86
CA PRO A 27 3.41 17.67 26.63
C PRO A 27 3.09 16.44 25.80
N ALA A 28 2.75 16.66 24.52
CA ALA A 28 2.69 15.59 23.53
C ALA A 28 3.96 14.76 23.66
N PRO A 29 3.89 13.42 23.57
CA PRO A 29 5.10 12.62 23.53
C PRO A 29 5.93 13.14 22.35
N THR A 30 7.05 13.78 22.68
CA THR A 30 8.10 14.07 21.72
C THR A 30 8.60 12.72 21.28
N GLY A 31 8.11 12.23 20.13
CA GLY A 31 8.76 11.17 19.40
C GLY A 31 10.24 11.52 19.28
N PRO A 32 11.14 10.56 19.12
CA PRO A 32 12.56 10.82 18.99
C PRO A 32 12.71 11.94 17.97
N ALA A 33 13.39 13.02 18.40
CA ALA A 33 13.66 14.16 17.53
C ALA A 33 14.19 13.60 16.22
N ALA A 34 13.49 13.88 15.13
CA ALA A 34 13.95 13.51 13.82
C ALA A 34 15.35 14.11 13.70
N ALA A 35 16.36 13.28 13.83
CA ALA A 35 17.72 13.68 13.49
C ALA A 35 17.56 14.30 12.09
N ALA A 36 18.05 15.53 11.90
CA ALA A 36 17.89 16.25 10.64
C ALA A 36 18.39 15.33 9.53
N MET A 37 17.47 14.61 8.90
CA MET A 37 17.80 13.65 7.86
C MET A 37 18.26 14.46 6.67
N GLN A 38 19.49 14.24 6.26
CA GLN A 38 20.00 14.85 5.04
C GLN A 38 19.22 14.22 3.87
N ALA A 39 18.72 15.07 2.98
CA ALA A 39 18.18 14.62 1.71
C ALA A 39 19.18 13.65 1.05
N PRO A 40 18.70 12.58 0.38
CA PRO A 40 19.57 11.69 -0.37
C PRO A 40 20.49 12.55 -1.24
N LYS A 41 21.79 12.28 -1.26
CA LYS A 41 22.68 12.94 -2.21
C LYS A 41 22.28 12.45 -3.59
N ALA A 42 21.87 13.36 -4.46
CA ALA A 42 21.62 13.07 -5.86
C ALA A 42 22.84 12.33 -6.43
N GLN A 43 22.71 11.01 -6.61
CA GLN A 43 23.82 10.17 -7.09
C GLN A 43 23.79 9.99 -8.59
N HIS A 44 22.64 10.27 -9.22
CA HIS A 44 22.44 10.20 -10.65
C HIS A 44 21.76 11.48 -11.11
N ALA A 45 22.49 12.29 -11.84
CA ALA A 45 21.92 13.46 -12.48
C ALA A 45 20.97 13.02 -13.59
N ILE A 46 19.70 12.76 -13.24
CA ILE A 46 18.66 13.05 -14.21
C ILE A 46 18.78 14.55 -14.41
N THR A 47 19.27 14.96 -15.59
CA THR A 47 19.39 16.38 -15.92
C THR A 47 17.97 16.91 -16.10
N TRP A 48 17.46 17.55 -15.07
CA TRP A 48 16.15 18.19 -15.12
C TRP A 48 16.32 19.72 -15.17
N GLU A 49 15.43 20.38 -15.90
CA GLU A 49 15.43 21.82 -16.08
C GLU A 49 14.28 22.46 -15.30
N TYR A 50 14.53 23.66 -14.77
CA TYR A 50 13.47 24.45 -14.16
C TYR A 50 12.55 25.04 -15.25
N PRO A 51 11.22 25.08 -15.02
CA PRO A 51 10.31 25.79 -15.90
C PRO A 51 10.59 27.30 -15.89
N PRO A 52 10.04 28.04 -16.83
CA PRO A 52 9.96 29.49 -16.69
C PRO A 52 9.40 29.86 -15.32
N LYS A 53 10.07 30.77 -14.61
CA LYS A 53 9.79 31.08 -13.21
C LYS A 53 8.35 31.53 -13.00
N PHE A 54 7.65 30.84 -12.12
CA PHE A 54 6.31 31.26 -11.66
C PHE A 54 6.41 32.48 -10.72
N ASN A 55 5.36 33.29 -10.65
CA ASN A 55 5.34 34.52 -9.85
C ASN A 55 4.89 34.26 -8.41
N ASN A 56 5.73 33.58 -7.62
CA ASN A 56 5.48 33.27 -6.20
C ASN A 56 4.11 32.59 -5.98
N VAL A 57 3.85 31.54 -6.73
CA VAL A 57 2.60 30.77 -6.63
C VAL A 57 2.68 29.84 -5.42
N THR A 58 1.63 29.79 -4.60
CA THR A 58 1.50 28.77 -3.57
C THR A 58 0.73 27.58 -4.15
N VAL A 59 1.31 26.38 -4.08
CA VAL A 59 0.68 25.11 -4.47
C VAL A 59 0.35 24.33 -3.20
N HIS A 60 -0.94 24.02 -3.03
CA HIS A 60 -1.45 23.22 -1.92
C HIS A 60 -1.42 21.76 -2.33
N VAL A 61 -0.67 20.94 -1.59
CA VAL A 61 -0.53 19.50 -1.80
C VAL A 61 -1.26 18.78 -0.69
N VAL A 62 -2.18 17.89 -1.02
CA VAL A 62 -2.89 17.04 -0.05
C VAL A 62 -2.54 15.59 -0.28
N GLY A 63 -2.47 14.80 0.79
CA GLY A 63 -2.25 13.36 0.75
C GLY A 63 -2.25 12.75 2.15
N ASP A 64 -2.01 11.46 2.23
CA ASP A 64 -1.91 10.74 3.50
C ASP A 64 -0.63 11.10 4.26
N ALA A 65 -0.79 11.31 5.55
CA ALA A 65 0.31 11.66 6.46
C ALA A 65 1.40 10.58 6.46
N GLY A 66 2.66 11.01 6.43
CA GLY A 66 3.83 10.14 6.51
C GLY A 66 4.66 10.07 5.23
N HIS A 67 5.10 8.87 4.86
CA HIS A 67 6.13 8.64 3.85
C HIS A 67 5.84 9.27 2.48
N ASN A 68 4.59 9.19 2.02
CA ASN A 68 4.22 9.59 0.66
C ASN A 68 4.28 11.10 0.40
N LEU A 69 4.27 11.91 1.46
CA LEU A 69 4.49 13.36 1.39
C LEU A 69 5.94 13.77 1.70
N ALA A 70 6.78 12.83 2.16
CA ALA A 70 8.18 13.10 2.47
C ALA A 70 9.00 13.70 1.30
N PRO A 71 8.78 13.33 0.02
CA PRO A 71 9.46 13.95 -1.11
C PRO A 71 9.32 15.48 -1.14
N TYR A 72 8.16 16.01 -0.79
CA TYR A 72 7.93 17.46 -0.78
C TYR A 72 8.79 18.20 0.25
N GLU A 73 9.06 17.57 1.38
CA GLU A 73 9.99 18.10 2.40
C GLU A 73 11.46 17.93 2.00
N PHE A 74 11.83 16.81 1.40
CA PHE A 74 13.19 16.59 0.91
C PHE A 74 13.61 17.61 -0.14
N TRP A 75 12.73 17.88 -1.09
CA TRP A 75 13.00 18.72 -2.23
C TRP A 75 12.46 20.15 -2.06
N LYS A 76 12.14 20.54 -0.80
CA LYS A 76 11.57 21.87 -0.51
C LYS A 76 12.35 23.05 -1.06
N ASP A 77 13.68 22.93 -1.20
CA ASP A 77 14.55 23.98 -1.74
C ASP A 77 14.50 24.08 -3.29
N HIS A 78 13.86 23.11 -3.96
CA HIS A 78 13.70 23.10 -5.41
C HIS A 78 12.53 24.01 -5.85
N PHE A 79 11.43 23.95 -5.14
CA PHE A 79 10.20 24.66 -5.52
C PHE A 79 10.37 26.19 -5.55
N PRO A 80 11.07 26.83 -4.59
CA PRO A 80 11.33 28.28 -4.66
C PRO A 80 12.17 28.70 -5.88
N LYS A 81 13.07 27.83 -6.38
CA LYS A 81 13.84 28.10 -7.60
C LYS A 81 12.93 28.25 -8.82
N ALA A 82 11.82 27.49 -8.85
CA ALA A 82 10.77 27.63 -9.84
C ALA A 82 9.75 28.75 -9.53
N GLY A 83 9.89 29.47 -8.42
CA GLY A 83 8.93 30.51 -7.97
C GLY A 83 7.66 29.92 -7.38
N ILE A 84 7.75 28.74 -6.76
CA ILE A 84 6.64 28.02 -6.13
C ILE A 84 6.91 27.87 -4.63
N ALA A 85 5.89 28.13 -3.82
CA ALA A 85 5.84 27.73 -2.42
C ALA A 85 4.94 26.51 -2.26
N ILE A 86 5.37 25.50 -1.52
CA ILE A 86 4.57 24.31 -1.24
C ILE A 86 3.89 24.46 0.12
N LYS A 87 2.61 24.11 0.21
CA LYS A 87 1.87 23.96 1.46
C LYS A 87 1.28 22.55 1.52
N ILE A 88 1.80 21.74 2.43
CA ILE A 88 1.37 20.36 2.63
C ILE A 88 0.15 20.33 3.55
N ILE A 89 -0.82 19.50 3.19
CA ILE A 89 -2.05 19.23 3.94
C ILE A 89 -2.11 17.73 4.17
N GLU A 90 -1.76 17.32 5.38
CA GLU A 90 -1.76 15.91 5.76
C GLU A 90 -3.15 15.44 6.19
N VAL A 91 -3.53 14.25 5.74
CA VAL A 91 -4.78 13.58 6.10
C VAL A 91 -4.43 12.20 6.67
N PRO A 92 -5.14 11.71 7.70
CA PRO A 92 -4.97 10.33 8.13
C PRO A 92 -5.19 9.35 6.96
N PHE A 93 -4.39 8.28 6.95
CA PHE A 93 -4.34 7.27 5.88
C PHE A 93 -5.75 6.79 5.44
N GLU A 94 -6.61 6.44 6.39
CA GLU A 94 -7.95 5.92 6.13
C GLU A 94 -8.94 7.03 5.70
N GLY A 95 -8.57 8.30 5.81
CA GLY A 95 -9.43 9.46 5.56
C GLY A 95 -9.24 10.15 4.21
N VAL A 96 -8.24 9.76 3.42
CA VAL A 96 -7.84 10.44 2.18
C VAL A 96 -9.00 10.55 1.19
N TYR A 97 -9.65 9.44 0.86
CA TYR A 97 -10.75 9.40 -0.11
C TYR A 97 -11.89 10.35 0.25
N GLU A 98 -12.38 10.28 1.48
CA GLU A 98 -13.54 11.10 1.89
C GLU A 98 -13.17 12.58 2.02
N LYS A 99 -11.94 12.89 2.44
CA LYS A 99 -11.45 14.28 2.52
C LYS A 99 -11.37 14.91 1.13
N GLU A 100 -10.72 14.23 0.20
CA GLU A 100 -10.55 14.72 -1.17
C GLU A 100 -11.89 14.82 -1.90
N LYS A 101 -12.72 13.79 -1.82
CA LYS A 101 -14.04 13.77 -2.41
C LYS A 101 -14.93 14.91 -1.90
N THR A 102 -14.90 15.18 -0.60
CA THR A 102 -15.67 16.29 0.00
C THR A 102 -15.27 17.64 -0.61
N GLU A 103 -13.96 17.90 -0.73
CA GLU A 103 -13.46 19.14 -1.31
C GLU A 103 -13.73 19.23 -2.83
N PHE A 104 -13.64 18.10 -3.55
CA PHE A 104 -13.98 18.05 -4.96
C PHE A 104 -15.46 18.37 -5.22
N VAL A 105 -16.36 17.79 -4.43
CA VAL A 105 -17.81 18.07 -4.51
C VAL A 105 -18.10 19.52 -4.18
N ALA A 106 -17.39 20.09 -3.19
CA ALA A 106 -17.55 21.50 -2.84
C ALA A 106 -17.00 22.45 -3.91
N GLY A 107 -16.09 21.99 -4.78
CA GLY A 107 -15.43 22.83 -5.80
C GLY A 107 -14.63 23.97 -5.17
N SER A 108 -14.14 23.82 -3.96
CA SER A 108 -13.52 24.86 -3.14
C SER A 108 -12.24 25.44 -3.76
N GLY A 109 -11.52 24.64 -4.54
CA GLY A 109 -10.17 24.96 -5.03
C GLY A 109 -9.13 25.01 -3.92
N ALA A 110 -9.37 24.31 -2.80
CA ALA A 110 -8.46 24.24 -1.66
C ALA A 110 -7.20 23.41 -1.94
N PHE A 111 -7.25 22.50 -2.93
CA PHE A 111 -6.15 21.65 -3.32
C PHE A 111 -5.74 21.95 -4.76
N ASP A 112 -4.42 21.95 -5.01
CA ASP A 112 -3.84 22.07 -6.35
C ASP A 112 -3.29 20.71 -6.81
N VAL A 113 -2.51 20.03 -5.95
CA VAL A 113 -1.99 18.67 -6.16
C VAL A 113 -2.63 17.74 -5.14
N VAL A 114 -3.13 16.62 -5.62
CA VAL A 114 -3.77 15.58 -4.79
C VAL A 114 -3.01 14.27 -4.90
N THR A 115 -2.75 13.61 -3.78
CA THR A 115 -2.07 12.32 -3.70
C THR A 115 -3.06 11.31 -3.15
N PHE A 116 -3.43 10.30 -3.96
CA PHE A 116 -4.48 9.34 -3.61
C PHE A 116 -4.15 7.90 -4.07
N TYR A 117 -4.96 6.96 -3.62
CA TYR A 117 -4.84 5.56 -4.01
C TYR A 117 -5.37 5.34 -5.43
N PRO A 118 -4.59 4.72 -6.31
CA PRO A 118 -4.93 4.57 -7.73
C PRO A 118 -6.29 3.95 -8.00
N ALA A 119 -6.77 3.06 -7.13
CA ALA A 119 -8.11 2.46 -7.25
C ALA A 119 -9.24 3.52 -7.32
N TYR A 120 -9.01 4.72 -6.80
CA TYR A 120 -10.00 5.82 -6.81
C TYR A 120 -9.98 6.66 -8.09
N ILE A 121 -9.04 6.42 -9.02
CA ILE A 121 -8.92 7.20 -10.25
C ILE A 121 -10.23 7.21 -11.05
N GLY A 122 -10.92 6.06 -11.11
CA GLY A 122 -12.20 5.93 -11.78
C GLY A 122 -13.29 6.82 -11.18
N ASP A 123 -13.37 6.90 -9.85
CA ASP A 123 -14.32 7.77 -9.16
C ASP A 123 -13.99 9.25 -9.40
N PHE A 124 -12.74 9.64 -9.28
CA PHE A 124 -12.35 11.04 -9.37
C PHE A 124 -12.37 11.57 -10.82
N ALA A 125 -11.81 10.82 -11.77
CA ALA A 125 -11.75 11.22 -13.16
C ALA A 125 -13.14 11.22 -13.84
N SER A 126 -13.98 10.19 -13.56
CA SER A 126 -15.32 10.12 -14.17
C SER A 126 -16.29 11.24 -13.72
N ASN A 127 -16.04 11.81 -12.54
CA ASN A 127 -16.81 12.94 -12.02
C ASN A 127 -16.18 14.30 -12.35
N GLY A 128 -15.08 14.33 -13.13
CA GLY A 128 -14.43 15.57 -13.56
C GLY A 128 -13.68 16.30 -12.44
N TYR A 129 -13.27 15.60 -11.40
CA TYR A 129 -12.52 16.17 -10.27
C TYR A 129 -11.02 16.34 -10.56
N LEU A 130 -10.50 15.59 -11.52
CA LEU A 130 -9.10 15.64 -11.92
C LEU A 130 -8.94 16.32 -13.28
N GLU A 131 -7.84 17.05 -13.43
CA GLU A 131 -7.43 17.65 -14.70
C GLU A 131 -6.77 16.60 -15.60
N PRO A 132 -7.19 16.44 -16.89
CA PRO A 132 -6.44 15.62 -17.85
C PRO A 132 -5.04 16.20 -18.10
N LEU A 133 -4.00 15.35 -18.03
CA LEU A 133 -2.61 15.82 -18.09
C LEU A 133 -1.99 15.82 -19.50
N ASP A 134 -2.65 15.19 -20.50
CA ASP A 134 -2.08 14.96 -21.83
C ASP A 134 -1.58 16.23 -22.53
N GLU A 135 -2.27 17.36 -22.36
CA GLU A 135 -1.87 18.63 -22.98
C GLU A 135 -0.72 19.31 -22.25
N TYR A 136 -0.55 19.05 -20.96
CA TYR A 136 0.59 19.55 -20.19
C TYR A 136 1.88 18.80 -20.54
N MET A 137 1.80 17.49 -20.77
CA MET A 137 2.92 16.64 -21.15
C MET A 137 3.55 17.02 -22.49
N LYS A 138 2.78 17.67 -23.37
CA LYS A 138 3.22 18.10 -24.71
C LYS A 138 3.83 19.51 -24.74
N LYS A 139 3.89 20.21 -23.60
CA LYS A 139 4.41 21.58 -23.56
C LYS A 139 5.93 21.60 -23.81
N GLN A 140 6.37 22.72 -24.36
CA GLN A 140 7.79 22.97 -24.64
C GLN A 140 8.40 23.95 -23.59
N PRO A 141 9.68 23.85 -23.26
CA PRO A 141 10.66 22.85 -23.77
C PRO A 141 10.41 21.47 -23.20
N ASP A 142 10.71 20.43 -23.99
CA ASP A 142 10.69 19.04 -23.55
C ASP A 142 11.63 18.85 -22.34
N GLY A 143 11.42 17.80 -21.57
CA GLY A 143 12.19 17.55 -20.35
C GLY A 143 11.69 18.31 -19.12
N VAL A 144 11.24 19.57 -19.27
CA VAL A 144 10.61 20.31 -18.17
C VAL A 144 9.20 19.82 -17.88
N TRP A 145 8.47 19.41 -18.92
CA TRP A 145 7.04 19.07 -18.85
C TRP A 145 6.76 17.58 -19.08
N ASP A 146 7.69 16.86 -19.70
CA ASP A 146 7.54 15.45 -20.01
C ASP A 146 7.78 14.59 -18.76
N PRO A 147 6.79 13.76 -18.30
CA PRO A 147 6.97 12.84 -17.21
C PRO A 147 7.53 11.48 -17.65
N HIS A 148 7.96 11.33 -18.90
CA HIS A 148 8.52 10.10 -19.47
C HIS A 148 7.69 8.85 -19.12
N GLN A 149 6.43 8.84 -19.58
CA GLN A 149 5.48 7.75 -19.30
C GLN A 149 5.91 6.40 -19.89
N GLU A 150 6.78 6.41 -20.92
CA GLU A 150 7.36 5.21 -21.52
C GLU A 150 8.25 4.42 -20.54
N ASP A 151 8.83 5.08 -19.54
CA ASP A 151 9.65 4.46 -18.49
C ASP A 151 8.80 3.90 -17.33
N VAL A 152 7.55 4.35 -17.19
CA VAL A 152 6.63 3.82 -16.18
C VAL A 152 6.24 2.39 -16.54
N LEU A 153 6.37 1.46 -15.60
CA LEU A 153 6.03 0.05 -15.82
C LEU A 153 4.56 -0.11 -16.24
N PRO A 154 4.27 -1.05 -17.17
CA PRO A 154 2.94 -1.17 -17.76
C PRO A 154 1.76 -1.24 -16.78
N PRO A 155 1.81 -1.99 -15.65
CA PRO A 155 0.72 -2.01 -14.69
C PRO A 155 0.37 -0.62 -14.16
N PHE A 156 1.37 0.15 -13.77
CA PHE A 156 1.18 1.48 -13.20
C PHE A 156 0.75 2.49 -14.28
N ARG A 157 1.39 2.46 -15.45
CA ARG A 157 1.02 3.35 -16.54
C ARG A 157 -0.43 3.16 -17.01
N GLU A 158 -0.89 1.90 -17.09
CA GLU A 158 -2.22 1.60 -17.64
C GLU A 158 -3.34 1.65 -16.60
N LEU A 159 -3.06 1.31 -15.33
CA LEU A 159 -4.08 1.25 -14.29
C LEU A 159 -4.05 2.46 -13.36
N TYR A 160 -2.84 2.94 -12.99
CA TYR A 160 -2.71 4.01 -12.02
C TYR A 160 -2.81 5.39 -12.65
N ASN A 161 -2.25 5.56 -13.87
CA ASN A 161 -2.16 6.89 -14.48
C ASN A 161 -3.34 7.24 -15.37
N LYS A 162 -4.05 6.21 -15.91
CA LYS A 162 -5.04 6.42 -16.97
C LYS A 162 -6.46 6.09 -16.55
N TRP A 163 -7.39 6.87 -17.07
CA TRP A 163 -8.81 6.57 -17.05
C TRP A 163 -9.44 6.91 -18.42
N ALA A 164 -10.21 5.96 -18.97
CA ALA A 164 -10.87 6.11 -20.28
C ALA A 164 -9.93 6.62 -21.40
N GLY A 165 -8.68 6.12 -21.41
CA GLY A 165 -7.68 6.44 -22.44
C GLY A 165 -6.95 7.76 -22.28
N LYS A 166 -7.22 8.55 -21.21
CA LYS A 166 -6.53 9.81 -20.89
C LYS A 166 -5.68 9.63 -19.63
N THR A 167 -4.59 10.37 -19.56
CA THR A 167 -3.74 10.44 -18.38
C THR A 167 -4.31 11.48 -17.40
N TYR A 168 -4.58 11.06 -16.16
CA TYR A 168 -5.07 11.94 -15.10
C TYR A 168 -4.12 12.02 -13.90
N ALA A 169 -3.22 11.07 -13.77
CA ALA A 169 -2.31 10.99 -12.64
C ALA A 169 -0.92 10.53 -13.09
N LEU A 170 0.06 10.70 -12.22
CA LEU A 170 1.43 10.23 -12.37
C LEU A 170 1.77 9.35 -11.16
N THR A 171 2.26 8.14 -11.41
CA THR A 171 2.65 7.21 -10.33
C THR A 171 3.88 7.73 -9.61
N ILE A 172 3.82 7.76 -8.28
CA ILE A 172 4.97 8.02 -7.40
C ILE A 172 5.35 6.78 -6.59
N ASP A 173 4.40 5.85 -6.38
CA ASP A 173 4.54 4.67 -5.54
C ASP A 173 3.91 3.46 -6.21
N GLY A 174 4.70 2.41 -6.45
CA GLY A 174 4.34 1.26 -7.27
C GLY A 174 4.18 -0.04 -6.47
N ASP A 175 3.48 -0.02 -5.40
CA ASP A 175 3.32 -1.10 -4.43
C ASP A 175 3.10 -2.50 -5.04
N ALA A 176 3.77 -3.48 -4.44
CA ALA A 176 3.48 -4.90 -4.59
C ALA A 176 3.82 -5.64 -3.28
N HIS A 177 3.16 -6.76 -3.04
CA HIS A 177 3.52 -7.63 -1.92
C HIS A 177 4.67 -8.58 -2.25
N MET A 178 5.50 -8.85 -1.25
CA MET A 178 6.52 -9.91 -1.29
C MET A 178 6.61 -10.62 0.06
N MET A 179 7.14 -11.83 0.06
CA MET A 179 7.51 -12.52 1.29
C MET A 179 8.88 -12.05 1.76
N ILE A 180 8.98 -11.67 3.04
CA ILE A 180 10.23 -11.29 3.70
C ILE A 180 10.46 -12.24 4.86
N TYR A 181 11.64 -12.83 4.96
CA TYR A 181 11.92 -13.86 5.96
C TYR A 181 13.33 -13.77 6.54
N ARG A 182 13.51 -14.34 7.71
CA ARG A 182 14.77 -14.41 8.45
C ARG A 182 15.69 -15.51 7.88
N LYS A 183 16.53 -15.18 6.88
CA LYS A 183 17.45 -16.14 6.26
C LYS A 183 18.36 -16.85 7.27
N ASP A 184 18.76 -16.15 8.33
CA ASP A 184 19.60 -16.73 9.37
C ASP A 184 18.91 -17.89 10.12
N LEU A 185 17.58 -17.87 10.26
CA LEU A 185 16.83 -18.98 10.84
C LEU A 185 16.64 -20.13 9.84
N PHE A 186 16.31 -19.81 8.59
CA PHE A 186 16.08 -20.83 7.55
C PHE A 186 17.38 -21.56 7.14
N THR A 187 18.54 -20.92 7.29
CA THR A 187 19.84 -21.52 6.97
C THR A 187 20.51 -22.18 8.18
N ASN A 188 19.96 -22.01 9.38
CA ASN A 188 20.54 -22.57 10.61
C ASN A 188 20.53 -24.10 10.59
N PRO A 189 21.69 -24.79 10.78
CA PRO A 189 21.76 -26.23 10.70
C PRO A 189 20.89 -26.98 11.73
N ALA A 190 20.77 -26.45 12.94
CA ALA A 190 19.96 -27.07 13.99
C ALA A 190 18.47 -26.98 13.67
N GLU A 191 17.98 -25.80 13.17
CA GLU A 191 16.60 -25.62 12.76
C GLU A 191 16.28 -26.51 11.55
N LYS A 192 17.19 -26.63 10.56
CA LYS A 192 17.03 -27.53 9.40
C LYS A 192 16.89 -28.99 9.84
N ALA A 193 17.74 -29.44 10.75
CA ALA A 193 17.69 -30.82 11.29
C ALA A 193 16.39 -31.06 12.07
N ALA A 194 15.99 -30.13 12.92
CA ALA A 194 14.76 -30.21 13.70
C ALA A 194 13.48 -30.22 12.81
N PHE A 195 13.44 -29.38 11.78
CA PHE A 195 12.33 -29.36 10.83
C PHE A 195 12.22 -30.67 10.06
N LYS A 196 13.37 -31.19 9.56
CA LYS A 196 13.43 -32.46 8.84
C LYS A 196 13.01 -33.64 9.73
N SER A 197 13.44 -33.65 10.98
CA SER A 197 13.02 -34.66 11.98
C SER A 197 11.52 -34.61 12.24
N LYS A 198 10.94 -33.39 12.35
CA LYS A 198 9.51 -33.20 12.68
C LYS A 198 8.57 -33.48 11.51
N TYR A 199 8.96 -33.09 10.30
CA TYR A 199 8.05 -33.08 9.13
C TYR A 199 8.50 -34.00 7.98
N GLY A 200 9.68 -34.61 8.05
CA GLY A 200 10.23 -35.42 6.97
C GLY A 200 10.63 -34.65 5.71
N LYS A 201 10.67 -33.30 5.79
CA LYS A 201 10.96 -32.41 4.68
C LYS A 201 12.10 -31.46 5.02
N ASP A 202 12.80 -30.96 4.01
CA ASP A 202 13.81 -29.93 4.20
C ASP A 202 13.17 -28.58 4.52
N LEU A 203 13.75 -27.82 5.47
CA LEU A 203 13.32 -26.47 5.78
C LEU A 203 13.71 -25.54 4.64
N ARG A 204 12.70 -24.90 4.04
CA ARG A 204 12.82 -23.90 2.98
C ARG A 204 11.82 -22.78 3.23
N PRO A 205 12.01 -21.57 2.67
CA PRO A 205 10.96 -20.57 2.63
C PRO A 205 9.67 -21.16 2.04
N PRO A 206 8.49 -20.78 2.55
CA PRO A 206 7.22 -21.33 2.08
C PRO A 206 6.97 -21.03 0.60
N GLU A 207 6.71 -22.04 -0.21
CA GLU A 207 6.27 -21.89 -1.59
C GLU A 207 4.74 -21.82 -1.70
N THR A 208 4.04 -22.47 -0.76
CA THR A 208 2.57 -22.49 -0.74
C THR A 208 2.01 -21.96 0.57
N TRP A 209 0.75 -21.53 0.56
CA TRP A 209 0.05 -21.11 1.79
C TRP A 209 -0.10 -22.24 2.82
N SER A 210 -0.09 -23.50 2.38
CA SER A 210 -0.01 -24.66 3.30
C SER A 210 1.37 -24.77 3.96
N ASP A 211 2.44 -24.46 3.22
CA ASP A 211 3.78 -24.42 3.79
C ASP A 211 3.95 -23.23 4.75
N TRP A 212 3.30 -22.10 4.46
CA TRP A 212 3.23 -20.93 5.34
C TRP A 212 2.76 -21.31 6.74
N LEU A 213 1.63 -22.01 6.84
CA LEU A 213 1.12 -22.48 8.12
C LEU A 213 2.07 -23.45 8.83
N ARG A 214 2.66 -24.38 8.06
CA ARG A 214 3.60 -25.40 8.61
C ARG A 214 4.87 -24.76 9.15
N VAL A 215 5.48 -23.87 8.38
CA VAL A 215 6.71 -23.16 8.75
C VAL A 215 6.43 -22.18 9.89
N GLY A 216 5.28 -21.48 9.84
CA GLY A 216 4.84 -20.63 10.94
C GLY A 216 4.71 -21.38 12.26
N ALA A 217 4.02 -22.52 12.26
CA ALA A 217 3.90 -23.37 13.43
C ALA A 217 5.26 -23.96 13.90
N PHE A 218 6.18 -24.19 12.97
CA PHE A 218 7.52 -24.65 13.32
C PHE A 218 8.33 -23.59 14.06
N PHE A 219 8.33 -22.36 13.60
CA PHE A 219 9.14 -21.31 14.21
C PHE A 219 8.50 -20.65 15.44
N THR A 220 7.21 -20.85 15.70
CA THR A 220 6.58 -20.32 16.91
C THR A 220 7.16 -21.01 18.16
N ARG A 221 7.72 -20.19 19.06
CA ARG A 221 8.42 -20.64 20.28
C ARG A 221 8.02 -19.77 21.48
N LYS A 222 7.97 -20.38 22.62
CA LYS A 222 7.76 -19.70 23.90
C LYS A 222 9.09 -19.26 24.52
N LYS A 223 9.05 -18.23 25.35
CA LYS A 223 10.16 -17.83 26.21
C LYS A 223 10.78 -19.06 26.90
N GLY A 224 12.11 -19.11 26.95
CA GLY A 224 12.88 -20.23 27.49
C GLY A 224 13.15 -21.36 26.50
N GLN A 225 12.47 -21.41 25.34
CA GLN A 225 12.78 -22.40 24.29
C GLN A 225 14.00 -21.99 23.47
N GLN A 226 14.58 -22.96 22.77
CA GLN A 226 15.72 -22.74 21.87
C GLN A 226 15.25 -22.30 20.50
N LEU A 227 15.95 -21.31 19.92
CA LEU A 227 15.81 -20.88 18.51
C LEU A 227 17.20 -20.57 17.96
N ALA A 228 17.62 -21.29 16.93
CA ALA A 228 18.93 -21.13 16.29
C ALA A 228 20.12 -21.15 17.29
N GLY A 229 20.07 -22.04 18.30
CA GLY A 229 21.08 -22.18 19.31
C GLY A 229 21.08 -21.16 20.45
N ARG A 230 20.03 -20.34 20.54
CA ARG A 230 19.85 -19.33 21.61
C ARG A 230 18.58 -19.61 22.42
N THR A 231 18.69 -19.45 23.74
CA THR A 231 17.50 -19.45 24.61
C THR A 231 16.75 -18.13 24.46
N LEU A 232 15.46 -18.21 24.16
CA LEU A 232 14.61 -17.03 23.98
C LEU A 232 14.31 -16.34 25.33
N ASP A 233 14.45 -15.04 25.38
CA ASP A 233 14.06 -14.18 26.51
C ASP A 233 12.59 -13.76 26.48
N ARG A 234 11.92 -13.97 25.33
CA ARG A 234 10.50 -13.67 25.07
C ARG A 234 9.92 -14.69 24.11
N ASP A 235 8.59 -14.65 23.92
CA ASP A 235 7.92 -15.43 22.88
C ASP A 235 8.40 -14.97 21.48
N PHE A 236 8.54 -15.92 20.59
CA PHE A 236 8.89 -15.71 19.20
C PHE A 236 7.83 -16.36 18.29
N TYR A 237 7.44 -15.67 17.23
CA TYR A 237 6.34 -16.13 16.38
C TYR A 237 6.83 -16.49 14.98
N GLY A 238 6.17 -17.49 14.38
CA GLY A 238 6.57 -17.98 13.07
C GLY A 238 6.22 -17.03 11.95
N SER A 239 5.11 -16.28 12.10
CA SER A 239 4.68 -15.25 11.16
C SER A 239 3.92 -14.13 11.86
N ALA A 240 3.70 -13.03 11.17
CA ALA A 240 2.69 -12.05 11.50
C ALA A 240 1.94 -11.63 10.23
N GLU A 241 0.78 -10.99 10.41
CA GLU A 241 -0.16 -10.69 9.33
C GLU A 241 -0.66 -9.25 9.50
N PHE A 242 -1.00 -8.59 8.39
CA PHE A 242 -1.80 -7.36 8.44
C PHE A 242 -3.26 -7.75 8.70
N ALA A 243 -3.70 -7.63 9.92
CA ALA A 243 -5.03 -8.09 10.34
C ALA A 243 -5.92 -6.95 10.90
N LYS A 244 -5.42 -5.71 10.90
CA LYS A 244 -6.16 -4.51 11.25
C LYS A 244 -7.17 -4.18 10.15
N ARG A 245 -8.32 -3.61 10.55
CA ARG A 245 -9.33 -3.06 9.64
C ARG A 245 -8.72 -1.95 8.78
N GLY A 246 -9.03 -1.94 7.49
CA GLY A 246 -8.60 -0.98 6.49
C GLY A 246 -8.06 -1.64 5.23
N PHE A 247 -7.08 -2.55 5.36
CA PHE A 247 -6.42 -3.21 4.24
C PHE A 247 -6.17 -4.71 4.44
N SER A 248 -6.76 -5.35 5.45
CA SER A 248 -6.60 -6.80 5.68
C SER A 248 -7.09 -7.63 4.49
N PHE A 249 -7.98 -7.07 3.67
CA PHE A 249 -8.47 -7.72 2.45
C PHE A 249 -7.33 -8.05 1.47
N ALA A 250 -6.26 -7.25 1.42
CA ALA A 250 -5.14 -7.49 0.52
C ALA A 250 -4.41 -8.80 0.84
N TRP A 251 -4.20 -9.11 2.12
CA TRP A 251 -3.62 -10.38 2.57
C TRP A 251 -4.53 -11.59 2.34
N PHE A 252 -5.84 -11.38 2.33
CA PHE A 252 -6.78 -12.40 1.86
C PHE A 252 -6.66 -12.61 0.35
N VAL A 253 -6.59 -11.53 -0.44
CA VAL A 253 -6.46 -11.60 -1.89
C VAL A 253 -5.16 -12.29 -2.31
N ASP A 254 -4.03 -12.06 -1.65
CA ASP A 254 -2.79 -12.81 -1.89
C ASP A 254 -2.99 -14.33 -1.85
N ARG A 255 -3.84 -14.79 -0.93
CA ARG A 255 -4.13 -16.23 -0.76
C ARG A 255 -5.07 -16.77 -1.83
N TRP A 256 -5.92 -15.92 -2.36
CA TRP A 256 -6.96 -16.28 -3.32
C TRP A 256 -6.53 -16.07 -4.78
N ALA A 257 -5.81 -15.02 -5.09
CA ALA A 257 -5.48 -14.55 -6.44
C ALA A 257 -4.82 -15.62 -7.33
N ALA A 258 -4.04 -16.53 -6.75
CA ALA A 258 -3.41 -17.63 -7.47
C ALA A 258 -4.40 -18.68 -8.02
N SER A 259 -5.68 -18.66 -7.59
CA SER A 259 -6.74 -19.51 -8.15
C SER A 259 -7.03 -19.20 -9.63
N GLY A 260 -6.72 -17.98 -10.07
CA GLY A 260 -7.07 -17.46 -11.38
C GLY A 260 -8.50 -16.91 -11.48
N GLU A 261 -9.24 -16.94 -10.37
CA GLU A 261 -10.55 -16.31 -10.27
C GLU A 261 -10.39 -14.77 -10.25
N LEU A 262 -11.42 -14.06 -10.72
CA LEU A 262 -11.50 -12.60 -10.69
C LEU A 262 -12.59 -12.15 -9.71
N TYR A 263 -12.59 -10.88 -9.34
CA TYR A 263 -13.57 -10.32 -8.40
C TYR A 263 -15.02 -10.50 -8.86
N PHE A 264 -15.26 -10.35 -10.16
CA PHE A 264 -16.57 -10.43 -10.79
C PHE A 264 -16.50 -11.24 -12.09
N ASP A 265 -17.63 -11.83 -12.48
CA ASP A 265 -17.83 -12.35 -13.83
C ASP A 265 -18.17 -11.23 -14.84
N ASP A 266 -18.39 -11.60 -16.12
CA ASP A 266 -18.70 -10.66 -17.21
C ASP A 266 -20.01 -9.89 -17.02
N THR A 267 -20.84 -10.27 -16.07
CA THR A 267 -22.13 -9.67 -15.71
C THR A 267 -22.13 -9.00 -14.33
N MET A 268 -20.93 -8.83 -13.77
CA MET A 268 -20.73 -8.24 -12.44
C MET A 268 -21.36 -9.05 -11.29
N ASN A 269 -21.49 -10.36 -11.44
CA ASN A 269 -21.76 -11.21 -10.30
C ASN A 269 -20.46 -11.46 -9.53
N PRO A 270 -20.46 -11.27 -8.21
CA PRO A 270 -19.27 -11.50 -7.39
C PRO A 270 -18.77 -12.95 -7.46
N GLN A 271 -17.46 -13.12 -7.60
CA GLN A 271 -16.78 -14.43 -7.60
C GLN A 271 -15.99 -14.66 -6.30
N ILE A 272 -16.26 -13.85 -5.28
CA ILE A 272 -15.45 -13.81 -4.05
C ILE A 272 -15.83 -14.89 -3.02
N ASN A 273 -16.96 -15.58 -3.19
CA ASN A 273 -17.47 -16.58 -2.23
C ASN A 273 -17.39 -18.03 -2.73
N THR A 274 -16.48 -18.29 -3.67
CA THR A 274 -16.18 -19.64 -4.17
C THR A 274 -15.56 -20.52 -3.08
N PRO A 275 -15.60 -21.85 -3.23
CA PRO A 275 -14.92 -22.74 -2.30
C PRO A 275 -13.43 -22.43 -2.14
N THR A 276 -12.76 -21.99 -3.23
CA THR A 276 -11.34 -21.59 -3.21
C THR A 276 -11.13 -20.34 -2.37
N ALA A 277 -11.98 -19.34 -2.54
CA ALA A 277 -11.93 -18.11 -1.75
C ALA A 277 -12.19 -18.39 -0.26
N VAL A 278 -13.17 -19.26 0.05
CA VAL A 278 -13.45 -19.68 1.44
C VAL A 278 -12.25 -20.38 2.06
N ALA A 279 -11.56 -21.26 1.31
CA ALA A 279 -10.35 -21.94 1.78
C ALA A 279 -9.18 -20.94 1.98
N ALA A 280 -9.06 -19.93 1.12
CA ALA A 280 -8.07 -18.86 1.25
C ALA A 280 -8.30 -18.03 2.52
N LEU A 281 -9.53 -17.62 2.80
CA LEU A 281 -9.86 -16.88 4.02
C LEU A 281 -9.70 -17.76 5.27
N GLN A 282 -10.01 -19.06 5.20
CA GLN A 282 -9.75 -19.98 6.30
C GLN A 282 -8.24 -20.10 6.58
N ASN A 283 -7.40 -20.18 5.54
CA ASN A 283 -5.94 -20.16 5.69
C ASN A 283 -5.45 -18.89 6.40
N PHE A 284 -6.03 -17.73 6.08
CA PHE A 284 -5.70 -16.48 6.73
C PHE A 284 -6.08 -16.51 8.23
N VAL A 285 -7.28 -16.96 8.56
CA VAL A 285 -7.72 -17.16 9.96
C VAL A 285 -6.77 -18.12 10.70
N ASP A 286 -6.37 -19.21 10.05
CA ASP A 286 -5.50 -20.21 10.67
C ASP A 286 -4.06 -19.70 10.90
N SER A 287 -3.58 -18.77 10.05
CA SER A 287 -2.25 -18.20 10.17
C SER A 287 -2.08 -17.37 11.46
N LEU A 288 -3.17 -16.77 11.97
CA LEU A 288 -3.14 -16.01 13.22
C LEU A 288 -2.69 -16.85 14.44
N LYS A 289 -2.82 -18.18 14.37
CA LYS A 289 -2.34 -19.10 15.44
C LYS A 289 -0.82 -19.07 15.60
N ASN A 290 -0.09 -18.64 14.57
CA ASN A 290 1.36 -18.57 14.53
C ASN A 290 1.90 -17.13 14.71
N ALA A 291 1.01 -16.19 14.95
CA ALA A 291 1.27 -14.76 15.05
C ALA A 291 1.21 -14.27 16.51
N PRO A 292 1.72 -13.06 16.79
CA PRO A 292 1.54 -12.42 18.10
C PRO A 292 0.05 -12.31 18.52
N PRO A 293 -0.25 -12.38 19.82
CA PRO A 293 -1.65 -12.41 20.30
C PRO A 293 -2.43 -11.13 19.96
N ASP A 294 -1.74 -10.02 19.77
CA ASP A 294 -2.28 -8.70 19.41
C ASP A 294 -2.30 -8.43 17.90
N VAL A 295 -1.98 -9.43 17.08
CA VAL A 295 -1.87 -9.32 15.61
C VAL A 295 -3.09 -8.70 14.92
N ARG A 296 -4.28 -8.83 15.50
CA ARG A 296 -5.50 -8.18 14.96
C ARG A 296 -5.46 -6.65 14.98
N GLY A 297 -4.54 -6.06 15.73
CA GLY A 297 -4.24 -4.64 15.72
C GLY A 297 -3.12 -4.25 14.76
N TYR A 298 -2.49 -5.23 14.06
CA TYR A 298 -1.34 -4.95 13.21
C TYR A 298 -1.78 -4.38 11.87
N GLY A 299 -1.37 -3.13 11.64
CA GLY A 299 -1.33 -2.46 10.35
C GLY A 299 0.06 -2.52 9.75
N TYR A 300 0.39 -1.55 8.91
CA TYR A 300 1.69 -1.46 8.24
C TYR A 300 2.85 -1.38 9.26
N ASP A 301 2.77 -0.44 10.20
CA ASP A 301 3.86 -0.18 11.14
C ASP A 301 4.11 -1.34 12.10
N GLU A 302 3.07 -1.89 12.70
CA GLU A 302 3.18 -2.98 13.66
C GLU A 302 3.72 -4.26 12.98
N LEU A 303 3.27 -4.53 11.75
CA LEU A 303 3.74 -5.70 10.98
C LEU A 303 5.21 -5.55 10.59
N ARG A 304 5.61 -4.37 10.06
CA ARG A 304 7.00 -4.02 9.78
C ARG A 304 7.86 -4.18 11.04
N ASP A 305 7.44 -3.58 12.14
CA ASP A 305 8.20 -3.55 13.38
C ASP A 305 8.33 -4.94 14.02
N ALA A 306 7.32 -5.80 13.89
CA ALA A 306 7.41 -7.19 14.33
C ALA A 306 8.57 -7.92 13.64
N LEU A 307 8.75 -7.71 12.34
CA LEU A 307 9.85 -8.28 11.58
C LEU A 307 11.18 -7.60 11.91
N LEU A 308 11.26 -6.27 11.82
CA LEU A 308 12.51 -5.53 11.95
C LEU A 308 13.08 -5.53 13.38
N ASN A 309 12.22 -5.68 14.38
CA ASN A 309 12.65 -5.93 15.76
C ASN A 309 13.06 -7.40 16.01
N GLY A 310 12.87 -8.30 15.05
CA GLY A 310 13.26 -9.69 15.13
C GLY A 310 12.33 -10.55 15.99
N ASN A 311 11.05 -10.22 16.07
CA ASN A 311 10.03 -10.93 16.86
C ASN A 311 9.34 -12.05 16.09
N VAL A 312 9.46 -12.05 14.73
CA VAL A 312 8.83 -13.03 13.84
C VAL A 312 9.83 -13.58 12.82
N ALA A 313 9.55 -14.77 12.30
CA ALA A 313 10.39 -15.42 11.31
C ALA A 313 10.12 -14.94 9.89
N MET A 314 8.87 -14.63 9.55
CA MET A 314 8.47 -14.25 8.20
C MET A 314 7.19 -13.42 8.21
N VAL A 315 7.05 -12.56 7.17
CA VAL A 315 5.85 -11.77 6.87
C VAL A 315 5.63 -11.72 5.35
N VAL A 316 4.40 -11.46 4.93
CA VAL A 316 4.12 -10.87 3.62
C VAL A 316 3.93 -9.38 3.85
N GLN A 317 4.64 -8.54 3.07
CA GLN A 317 4.64 -7.09 3.27
C GLN A 317 5.00 -6.39 1.95
N TRP A 318 4.81 -5.09 1.86
CA TRP A 318 5.17 -4.28 0.71
C TRP A 318 6.67 -4.31 0.39
N THR A 319 6.98 -4.01 -0.85
CA THR A 319 8.34 -4.05 -1.39
C THR A 319 9.26 -2.95 -0.86
N ASP A 320 8.77 -1.96 -0.12
CA ASP A 320 9.57 -0.93 0.57
C ASP A 320 10.30 -1.46 1.83
N VAL A 321 9.69 -2.41 2.54
CA VAL A 321 10.19 -2.89 3.84
C VAL A 321 11.61 -3.46 3.80
N PRO A 322 12.05 -4.15 2.73
CA PRO A 322 13.45 -4.54 2.58
C PRO A 322 14.46 -3.42 2.73
N LYS A 323 14.20 -2.23 2.21
CA LYS A 323 15.08 -1.06 2.36
C LYS A 323 15.20 -0.66 3.83
N LYS A 324 14.06 -0.57 4.54
CA LYS A 324 14.02 -0.33 5.99
C LYS A 324 14.71 -1.44 6.78
N GLY A 325 14.61 -2.68 6.29
CA GLY A 325 15.30 -3.85 6.86
C GLY A 325 16.83 -3.80 6.73
N ALA A 326 17.33 -3.08 5.74
CA ALA A 326 18.77 -2.87 5.51
C ALA A 326 19.33 -1.70 6.32
N ASP A 327 18.49 -0.74 6.73
CA ASP A 327 18.88 0.44 7.51
C ASP A 327 19.08 0.09 8.99
N PRO A 328 20.31 0.26 9.54
CA PRO A 328 20.58 -0.05 10.95
C PRO A 328 19.87 0.89 11.95
N SER A 329 19.38 2.02 11.52
CA SER A 329 18.60 2.93 12.36
C SER A 329 17.16 2.43 12.59
N GLN A 330 16.65 1.59 11.69
CA GLN A 330 15.28 1.07 11.70
C GLN A 330 15.20 -0.43 12.02
N SER A 331 16.29 -1.19 11.83
CA SER A 331 16.26 -2.65 11.89
C SER A 331 17.28 -3.24 12.86
N LYS A 332 16.85 -4.19 13.69
CA LYS A 332 17.70 -5.04 14.54
C LYS A 332 18.12 -6.34 13.84
N VAL A 333 17.69 -6.54 12.62
CA VAL A 333 17.93 -7.75 11.82
C VAL A 333 18.66 -7.47 10.51
N VAL A 334 19.41 -6.37 10.46
CA VAL A 334 20.24 -5.99 9.30
C VAL A 334 21.12 -7.16 8.85
N GLY A 335 21.11 -7.45 7.55
CA GLY A 335 21.85 -8.54 6.95
C GLY A 335 21.30 -9.95 7.23
N LYS A 336 20.18 -10.08 7.98
CA LYS A 336 19.55 -11.37 8.34
C LYS A 336 18.26 -11.65 7.55
N LEU A 337 17.83 -10.72 6.72
CA LEU A 337 16.63 -10.87 5.89
C LEU A 337 16.99 -11.41 4.51
N ASP A 338 16.03 -12.11 3.91
CA ASP A 338 16.00 -12.46 2.50
C ASP A 338 14.55 -12.40 2.01
N TYR A 339 14.37 -12.41 0.71
CA TYR A 339 13.11 -12.07 0.06
C TYR A 339 12.68 -13.18 -0.89
N GLY A 340 11.39 -13.33 -1.08
CA GLY A 340 10.83 -14.33 -1.98
C GLY A 340 9.45 -13.94 -2.49
N ARG A 341 8.95 -14.75 -3.41
CA ARG A 341 7.60 -14.60 -3.94
C ARG A 341 6.58 -14.83 -2.83
N VAL A 342 5.44 -14.15 -2.89
CA VAL A 342 4.27 -14.45 -2.06
C VAL A 342 3.92 -15.93 -2.21
N PRO A 343 3.62 -16.67 -1.13
CA PRO A 343 3.25 -18.08 -1.23
C PRO A 343 2.08 -18.28 -2.20
N GLY A 344 2.14 -19.35 -2.98
CA GLY A 344 1.16 -19.63 -4.02
C GLY A 344 0.19 -20.76 -3.68
N LEU A 345 -0.56 -21.17 -4.71
CA LEU A 345 -1.41 -22.35 -4.69
C LEU A 345 -0.82 -23.46 -5.57
N ALA A 346 -0.88 -24.69 -5.09
CA ALA A 346 -0.51 -25.87 -5.89
C ALA A 346 -1.67 -26.20 -6.86
N ILE A 347 -1.47 -25.95 -8.16
CA ILE A 347 -2.47 -26.15 -9.19
C ILE A 347 -1.83 -26.94 -10.34
N GLY A 348 -2.41 -28.08 -10.70
CA GLY A 348 -1.95 -28.88 -11.83
C GLY A 348 -0.47 -29.35 -11.72
N GLY A 349 -0.01 -29.63 -10.49
CA GLY A 349 1.37 -30.12 -10.24
C GLY A 349 2.44 -29.03 -10.21
N ARG A 350 2.06 -27.75 -10.31
CA ARG A 350 2.96 -26.59 -10.17
C ARG A 350 2.44 -25.63 -9.11
N VAL A 351 3.31 -24.81 -8.57
CA VAL A 351 2.92 -23.69 -7.70
C VAL A 351 2.67 -22.47 -8.58
N VAL A 352 1.48 -21.87 -8.44
CA VAL A 352 1.12 -20.61 -9.07
C VAL A 352 1.22 -19.53 -7.99
N HIS A 353 2.07 -18.56 -8.22
CA HIS A 353 2.23 -17.40 -7.34
C HIS A 353 1.44 -16.22 -7.87
N ARG A 354 0.86 -15.45 -6.98
CA ARG A 354 0.31 -14.12 -7.23
C ARG A 354 0.63 -13.22 -6.04
N ALA A 355 0.93 -11.98 -6.34
CA ALA A 355 1.19 -10.94 -5.35
C ALA A 355 0.22 -9.80 -5.59
N MET A 356 -0.57 -9.44 -4.61
CA MET A 356 -1.42 -8.27 -4.73
C MET A 356 -0.56 -7.03 -4.91
N MET A 357 -1.06 -6.09 -5.71
CA MET A 357 -0.48 -4.76 -5.91
C MET A 357 -1.41 -3.75 -5.22
N PRO A 358 -1.43 -3.73 -3.87
CA PRO A 358 -2.42 -2.95 -3.14
C PRO A 358 -1.90 -1.55 -2.86
N VAL A 359 -2.82 -0.62 -2.88
CA VAL A 359 -2.64 0.76 -2.46
C VAL A 359 -1.86 1.58 -3.48
N GLY A 360 -0.53 1.59 -3.50
CA GLY A 360 0.25 2.51 -4.33
C GLY A 360 -0.11 3.99 -4.11
N ARG A 361 0.57 4.88 -4.82
CA ARG A 361 0.22 6.31 -4.81
C ARG A 361 0.40 6.94 -6.17
N VAL A 362 -0.55 7.81 -6.47
CA VAL A 362 -0.46 8.70 -7.63
C VAL A 362 -0.63 10.13 -7.20
N VAL A 363 -0.01 11.02 -7.96
CA VAL A 363 -0.23 12.47 -7.84
C VAL A 363 -1.02 12.95 -9.06
N ALA A 364 -1.98 13.83 -8.82
CA ALA A 364 -2.79 14.43 -9.87
C ALA A 364 -3.02 15.91 -9.62
N VAL A 365 -3.54 16.61 -10.64
CA VAL A 365 -3.93 18.00 -10.55
C VAL A 365 -5.44 18.07 -10.33
N ALA A 366 -5.87 18.77 -9.30
CA ALA A 366 -7.30 19.02 -9.06
C ALA A 366 -7.89 19.88 -10.17
N ALA A 367 -9.03 19.48 -10.74
CA ALA A 367 -9.71 20.25 -11.81
C ALA A 367 -10.12 21.65 -11.34
N SER A 368 -10.40 21.83 -10.05
CA SER A 368 -10.74 23.11 -9.41
C SER A 368 -9.53 24.00 -9.11
N SER A 369 -8.29 23.51 -9.30
CA SER A 369 -7.08 24.31 -9.09
C SER A 369 -7.04 25.55 -9.99
N LYS A 370 -6.63 26.67 -9.42
CA LYS A 370 -6.36 27.91 -10.15
C LYS A 370 -4.91 28.01 -10.64
N ASN A 371 -4.06 27.09 -10.15
CA ASN A 371 -2.62 27.06 -10.39
C ASN A 371 -2.21 25.82 -11.21
N LYS A 372 -3.05 25.34 -12.11
CA LYS A 372 -2.93 24.03 -12.78
C LYS A 372 -1.55 23.77 -13.38
N LEU A 373 -0.93 24.75 -14.04
CA LEU A 373 0.38 24.56 -14.65
C LEU A 373 1.50 24.39 -13.60
N ALA A 374 1.46 25.16 -12.51
CA ALA A 374 2.38 25.02 -11.41
C ALA A 374 2.16 23.68 -10.67
N ALA A 375 0.88 23.31 -10.44
CA ALA A 375 0.52 22.04 -9.84
C ALA A 375 0.99 20.85 -10.68
N TYR A 376 0.81 20.91 -12.00
CA TYR A 376 1.32 19.86 -12.90
C TYR A 376 2.86 19.75 -12.84
N TRP A 377 3.58 20.87 -12.87
CA TRP A 377 5.05 20.81 -12.76
C TRP A 377 5.49 20.20 -11.42
N VAL A 378 4.84 20.55 -10.31
CA VAL A 378 5.13 19.96 -8.99
C VAL A 378 4.89 18.45 -9.01
N ALA A 379 3.74 18.02 -9.54
CA ALA A 379 3.40 16.59 -9.65
C ALA A 379 4.43 15.83 -10.52
N LYS A 380 4.81 16.40 -11.68
CA LYS A 380 5.81 15.83 -12.57
C LYS A 380 7.19 15.78 -11.93
N HIS A 381 7.58 16.86 -11.20
CA HIS A 381 8.88 16.94 -10.56
C HIS A 381 9.09 15.80 -9.55
N ILE A 382 8.09 15.54 -8.70
CA ILE A 382 8.14 14.42 -7.74
C ILE A 382 8.04 13.07 -8.46
N ALA A 383 7.12 12.93 -9.41
CA ALA A 383 6.86 11.64 -10.06
C ALA A 383 7.94 11.18 -11.05
N TYR A 384 8.78 12.09 -11.53
CA TYR A 384 9.82 11.77 -12.50
C TYR A 384 11.20 12.28 -12.09
N ASP A 385 11.37 13.61 -11.95
CA ASP A 385 12.72 14.21 -11.77
C ASP A 385 13.43 13.68 -10.53
N MET A 386 12.68 13.47 -9.43
CA MET A 386 13.21 13.05 -8.13
C MET A 386 12.93 11.56 -7.83
N SER A 387 12.26 10.84 -8.74
CA SER A 387 11.70 9.53 -8.41
C SER A 387 12.76 8.45 -8.10
N LEU A 388 13.94 8.50 -8.73
CA LEU A 388 15.00 7.53 -8.44
C LEU A 388 15.54 7.71 -7.02
N GLU A 389 15.81 8.92 -6.62
CA GLU A 389 16.32 9.27 -5.29
C GLU A 389 15.25 8.96 -4.23
N ASP A 390 14.00 9.29 -4.50
CA ASP A 390 12.89 9.05 -3.57
C ASP A 390 12.64 7.56 -3.37
N VAL A 391 12.59 6.77 -4.46
CA VAL A 391 12.30 5.32 -4.40
C VAL A 391 13.49 4.52 -3.84
N SER A 392 14.73 4.98 -4.03
CA SER A 392 15.92 4.24 -3.61
C SER A 392 16.21 4.33 -2.10
N THR A 393 15.57 5.24 -1.35
CA THR A 393 15.81 5.42 0.09
C THR A 393 14.77 4.71 0.96
N ALA A 394 15.22 4.21 2.12
CA ALA A 394 14.35 3.64 3.16
C ALA A 394 13.40 4.67 3.80
N PHE A 395 13.71 5.95 3.68
CA PHE A 395 12.98 7.02 4.37
C PHE A 395 11.60 7.29 3.79
N THR A 396 11.49 7.39 2.47
CA THR A 396 10.21 7.74 1.80
C THR A 396 9.20 6.62 1.84
N GLY A 397 9.65 5.36 1.89
CA GLY A 397 8.80 4.18 1.77
C GLY A 397 8.14 4.03 0.39
N LEU A 398 8.56 4.79 -0.62
CA LEU A 398 8.04 4.66 -1.97
C LEU A 398 8.64 3.46 -2.70
N ASP A 399 7.83 2.82 -3.52
CA ASP A 399 8.15 1.58 -4.22
C ASP A 399 8.43 1.77 -5.72
N VAL A 400 9.13 0.78 -6.26
CA VAL A 400 9.56 0.74 -7.65
C VAL A 400 8.37 0.82 -8.62
N ASN A 401 8.40 1.79 -9.52
CA ASN A 401 7.34 2.00 -10.52
C ASN A 401 7.85 2.31 -11.94
N ARG A 402 9.19 2.43 -12.11
CA ARG A 402 9.85 2.80 -13.37
C ARG A 402 10.99 1.86 -13.72
N GLY A 403 11.34 1.82 -15.00
CA GLY A 403 12.50 1.08 -15.51
C GLY A 403 13.82 1.55 -14.91
N VAL A 404 13.99 2.88 -14.77
CA VAL A 404 15.20 3.49 -14.21
C VAL A 404 15.52 2.99 -12.80
N HIS A 405 14.51 2.67 -11.99
CA HIS A 405 14.71 2.17 -10.62
C HIS A 405 15.43 0.81 -10.59
N PHE A 406 15.28 -0.01 -11.63
CA PHE A 406 15.94 -1.31 -11.74
C PHE A 406 17.34 -1.24 -12.33
N THR A 407 17.65 -0.18 -13.08
CA THR A 407 18.93 -0.05 -13.79
C THR A 407 20.02 0.64 -12.96
N HIS A 408 19.64 1.14 -11.77
CA HIS A 408 20.53 1.87 -10.86
C HIS A 408 20.55 1.29 -9.44
N PRO A 409 20.97 0.02 -9.25
CA PRO A 409 21.03 -0.59 -7.91
C PRO A 409 22.01 0.13 -6.97
N GLU A 410 22.98 0.87 -7.50
CA GLU A 410 23.91 1.70 -6.74
C GLU A 410 23.25 2.88 -6.03
N ALA A 411 22.06 3.30 -6.46
CA ALA A 411 21.28 4.35 -5.78
C ALA A 411 20.71 3.87 -4.42
N TYR A 412 20.52 2.58 -4.24
CA TYR A 412 19.91 1.98 -3.04
C TYR A 412 20.94 1.82 -1.92
N THR A 413 21.41 2.94 -1.38
CA THR A 413 22.55 3.01 -0.45
C THR A 413 22.28 2.49 0.96
N ASP A 414 21.04 2.18 1.30
CA ASP A 414 20.65 1.51 2.56
C ASP A 414 21.15 0.05 2.60
N PHE A 415 21.26 -0.60 1.44
CA PHE A 415 21.88 -1.92 1.34
C PHE A 415 23.41 -1.83 1.47
N LYS A 416 23.97 -2.84 2.12
CA LYS A 416 25.41 -2.88 2.40
C LYS A 416 26.28 -2.90 1.13
N THR A 417 25.77 -3.50 0.06
CA THR A 417 26.46 -3.63 -1.22
C THR A 417 25.48 -3.47 -2.37
N VAL A 418 26.00 -3.02 -3.53
CA VAL A 418 25.22 -2.95 -4.78
C VAL A 418 24.66 -4.32 -5.18
N ALA A 419 25.37 -5.42 -4.88
CA ALA A 419 24.90 -6.77 -5.14
C ALA A 419 23.67 -7.15 -4.29
N GLU A 420 23.61 -6.71 -3.03
CA GLU A 420 22.41 -6.90 -2.18
C GLU A 420 21.24 -6.09 -2.71
N ALA A 421 21.46 -4.83 -3.12
CA ALA A 421 20.44 -3.99 -3.75
C ALA A 421 19.93 -4.62 -5.07
N ALA A 422 20.81 -5.08 -5.94
CA ALA A 422 20.45 -5.77 -7.17
C ALA A 422 19.62 -7.02 -6.90
N SER A 423 20.01 -7.84 -5.91
CA SER A 423 19.24 -9.03 -5.50
C SER A 423 17.84 -8.66 -4.99
N TYR A 424 17.70 -7.59 -4.21
CA TYR A 424 16.39 -7.07 -3.80
C TYR A 424 15.55 -6.68 -5.01
N LEU A 425 16.10 -5.90 -5.94
CA LEU A 425 15.39 -5.45 -7.13
C LEU A 425 14.95 -6.62 -8.02
N ASP A 426 15.73 -7.70 -8.11
CA ASP A 426 15.30 -8.92 -8.81
C ASP A 426 14.08 -9.57 -8.15
N ARG A 427 13.98 -9.55 -6.81
CA ARG A 427 12.79 -10.04 -6.10
C ARG A 427 11.59 -9.12 -6.31
N VAL A 428 11.79 -7.79 -6.38
CA VAL A 428 10.71 -6.85 -6.76
C VAL A 428 10.20 -7.14 -8.18
N LYS A 429 11.09 -7.41 -9.14
CA LYS A 429 10.68 -7.82 -10.50
C LYS A 429 9.81 -9.09 -10.48
N GLU A 430 10.18 -10.08 -9.68
CA GLU A 430 9.38 -11.30 -9.52
C GLU A 430 8.00 -11.01 -8.91
N ALA A 431 7.93 -10.17 -7.87
CA ALA A 431 6.68 -9.77 -7.25
C ALA A 431 5.75 -9.05 -8.26
N LEU A 432 6.29 -8.10 -9.03
CA LEU A 432 5.54 -7.38 -10.07
C LEU A 432 5.10 -8.30 -11.22
N ALA A 433 5.92 -9.29 -11.59
CA ALA A 433 5.54 -10.29 -12.60
C ALA A 433 4.40 -11.22 -12.13
N ASP A 434 4.26 -11.39 -10.82
CA ASP A 434 3.17 -12.12 -10.18
C ASP A 434 1.95 -11.23 -9.92
N GLY A 435 1.99 -9.96 -10.28
CA GLY A 435 1.03 -8.95 -9.91
C GLY A 435 -0.44 -9.33 -10.09
N TYR A 436 -1.27 -8.97 -9.11
CA TYR A 436 -2.72 -9.08 -9.16
C TYR A 436 -3.33 -7.72 -8.79
N PRO A 437 -4.20 -7.15 -9.64
CA PRO A 437 -4.69 -5.78 -9.45
C PRO A 437 -5.77 -5.68 -8.38
N GLU A 438 -5.93 -4.50 -7.81
CA GLU A 438 -7.13 -4.08 -7.08
C GLU A 438 -8.33 -3.92 -8.02
N ILE A 439 -9.47 -3.49 -7.48
CA ILE A 439 -10.69 -3.20 -8.25
C ILE A 439 -10.58 -1.79 -8.84
N PHE A 440 -10.29 -1.68 -10.14
CA PHE A 440 -10.16 -0.39 -10.84
C PHE A 440 -11.43 0.00 -11.61
N ILE A 441 -12.54 0.16 -10.87
CA ILE A 441 -13.81 0.70 -11.43
C ILE A 441 -14.42 1.70 -10.44
N PRO A 442 -15.27 2.65 -10.88
CA PRO A 442 -16.02 3.51 -9.97
C PRO A 442 -16.78 2.70 -8.93
N GLY A 443 -16.62 3.11 -7.67
CA GLY A 443 -17.13 2.38 -6.51
C GLY A 443 -16.09 1.45 -5.86
N ALA A 444 -14.83 1.40 -6.34
CA ALA A 444 -13.76 0.58 -5.79
C ALA A 444 -13.69 0.65 -4.26
N ALA A 445 -13.63 1.88 -3.71
CA ALA A 445 -13.59 2.10 -2.26
C ALA A 445 -14.74 1.40 -1.50
N GLN A 446 -15.94 1.32 -2.10
CA GLN A 446 -17.10 0.67 -1.47
C GLN A 446 -17.00 -0.85 -1.54
N TYR A 447 -16.51 -1.40 -2.67
CA TYR A 447 -16.32 -2.85 -2.82
C TYR A 447 -15.22 -3.35 -1.87
N GLU A 448 -14.11 -2.63 -1.80
CA GLU A 448 -12.96 -2.98 -0.95
C GLU A 448 -13.28 -2.83 0.53
N ASP A 449 -14.01 -1.77 0.91
CA ASP A 449 -14.46 -1.57 2.28
C ASP A 449 -15.38 -2.70 2.76
N ALA A 450 -16.33 -3.14 1.93
CA ALA A 450 -17.20 -4.28 2.24
C ALA A 450 -16.39 -5.58 2.39
N LEU A 451 -15.42 -5.82 1.49
CA LEU A 451 -14.53 -6.99 1.56
C LEU A 451 -13.71 -6.98 2.85
N ASP A 452 -13.05 -5.87 3.14
CA ASP A 452 -12.21 -5.73 4.33
C ASP A 452 -13.01 -5.86 5.63
N LEU A 453 -14.24 -5.32 5.67
CA LEU A 453 -15.13 -5.45 6.83
C LEU A 453 -15.38 -6.92 7.18
N HIS A 454 -15.76 -7.72 6.20
CA HIS A 454 -16.13 -9.12 6.43
C HIS A 454 -14.90 -10.02 6.60
N VAL A 455 -13.79 -9.74 5.91
CA VAL A 455 -12.49 -10.38 6.19
C VAL A 455 -12.11 -10.15 7.65
N ASN A 456 -12.19 -8.91 8.12
CA ASN A 456 -11.84 -8.57 9.50
C ASN A 456 -12.75 -9.23 10.54
N LYS A 457 -14.07 -9.35 10.26
CA LYS A 457 -15.00 -10.11 11.11
C LYS A 457 -14.65 -11.60 11.16
N ALA A 458 -14.19 -12.19 10.06
CA ALA A 458 -13.73 -13.58 10.05
C ALA A 458 -12.45 -13.74 10.88
N LEU A 459 -11.46 -12.82 10.75
CA LEU A 459 -10.26 -12.82 11.57
C LEU A 459 -10.55 -12.65 13.06
N ALA A 460 -11.65 -11.94 13.39
CA ALA A 460 -12.13 -11.77 14.77
C ALA A 460 -12.95 -12.96 15.28
N GLY A 461 -13.27 -13.95 14.43
CA GLY A 461 -14.12 -15.11 14.77
C GLY A 461 -15.61 -14.75 14.94
N GLN A 462 -16.05 -13.58 14.43
CA GLN A 462 -17.44 -13.13 14.46
C GLN A 462 -18.27 -13.75 13.32
N GLU A 463 -17.60 -14.05 12.21
CA GLU A 463 -18.17 -14.74 11.05
C GLU A 463 -17.28 -15.92 10.67
N THR A 464 -17.85 -17.01 10.20
CA THR A 464 -17.05 -18.04 9.52
C THR A 464 -16.59 -17.50 8.16
N PRO A 465 -15.49 -18.01 7.58
CA PRO A 465 -15.03 -17.57 6.25
C PRO A 465 -16.14 -17.62 5.18
N LYS A 466 -16.98 -18.65 5.21
CA LYS A 466 -18.11 -18.74 4.28
C LYS A 466 -19.17 -17.66 4.52
N GLN A 467 -19.56 -17.42 5.78
CA GLN A 467 -20.52 -16.36 6.12
C GLN A 467 -19.99 -14.99 5.71
N ALA A 468 -18.73 -14.71 5.98
CA ALA A 468 -18.06 -13.46 5.60
C ALA A 468 -18.12 -13.23 4.09
N LEU A 469 -17.70 -14.20 3.28
CA LEU A 469 -17.66 -14.05 1.83
C LEU A 469 -19.04 -14.07 1.16
N ASP A 470 -20.02 -14.77 1.72
CA ASP A 470 -21.42 -14.69 1.28
C ASP A 470 -22.00 -13.29 1.56
N ALA A 471 -21.65 -12.67 2.70
CA ALA A 471 -22.04 -11.31 3.02
C ALA A 471 -21.40 -10.30 2.06
N VAL A 472 -20.10 -10.45 1.77
CA VAL A 472 -19.41 -9.64 0.74
C VAL A 472 -20.13 -9.74 -0.60
N ALA A 473 -20.42 -10.94 -1.09
CA ALA A 473 -21.08 -11.14 -2.36
C ALA A 473 -22.47 -10.48 -2.41
N LYS A 474 -23.21 -10.52 -1.31
CA LYS A 474 -24.50 -9.82 -1.19
C LYS A 474 -24.34 -8.30 -1.23
N GLU A 475 -23.39 -7.74 -0.48
CA GLU A 475 -23.14 -6.31 -0.45
C GLU A 475 -22.61 -5.80 -1.80
N TRP A 476 -21.71 -6.53 -2.44
CA TRP A 476 -21.19 -6.20 -3.77
C TRP A 476 -22.30 -6.15 -4.83
N ASN A 477 -23.24 -7.09 -4.80
CA ASN A 477 -24.42 -7.02 -5.68
C ASN A 477 -25.25 -5.76 -5.42
N ALA A 478 -25.49 -5.40 -4.16
CA ALA A 478 -26.24 -4.18 -3.81
C ALA A 478 -25.49 -2.91 -4.24
N ILE A 479 -24.16 -2.85 -4.11
CA ILE A 479 -23.31 -1.75 -4.59
C ILE A 479 -23.43 -1.65 -6.12
N THR A 480 -23.25 -2.77 -6.84
CA THR A 480 -23.35 -2.85 -8.29
C THR A 480 -24.70 -2.34 -8.80
N ASP A 481 -25.80 -2.77 -8.17
CA ASP A 481 -27.16 -2.34 -8.57
C ASP A 481 -27.39 -0.84 -8.31
N ARG A 482 -26.93 -0.33 -7.16
CA ARG A 482 -27.02 1.09 -6.79
C ARG A 482 -26.22 1.99 -7.74
N LEU A 483 -25.04 1.56 -8.18
CA LEU A 483 -24.19 2.27 -9.13
C LEU A 483 -24.67 2.13 -10.58
N GLY A 484 -25.63 1.25 -10.84
CA GLY A 484 -26.18 0.95 -12.16
C GLY A 484 -25.48 -0.21 -12.84
N ARG A 485 -25.99 -1.43 -12.66
CA ARG A 485 -25.37 -2.71 -13.11
C ARG A 485 -24.90 -2.67 -14.56
N GLN A 486 -25.71 -2.16 -15.51
CA GLN A 486 -25.29 -2.09 -16.92
C GLN A 486 -24.07 -1.20 -17.14
N LYS A 487 -23.99 -0.07 -16.42
CA LYS A 487 -22.82 0.80 -16.43
C LYS A 487 -21.60 0.09 -15.84
N GLN A 488 -21.78 -0.58 -14.70
CA GLN A 488 -20.69 -1.32 -14.03
C GLN A 488 -20.17 -2.47 -14.90
N ILE A 489 -21.03 -3.20 -15.62
CA ILE A 489 -20.61 -4.23 -16.57
C ILE A 489 -19.70 -3.65 -17.66
N GLN A 490 -20.05 -2.49 -18.22
CA GLN A 490 -19.22 -1.84 -19.24
C GLN A 490 -17.86 -1.41 -18.67
N LEU A 491 -17.86 -0.83 -17.48
CA LEU A 491 -16.64 -0.38 -16.79
C LEU A 491 -15.74 -1.56 -16.40
N TRP A 492 -16.34 -2.66 -15.92
CA TRP A 492 -15.59 -3.87 -15.60
C TRP A 492 -14.90 -4.47 -16.82
N ARG A 493 -15.58 -4.52 -17.98
CA ARG A 493 -14.97 -4.97 -19.24
C ARG A 493 -13.81 -4.07 -19.68
N GLN A 494 -13.92 -2.76 -19.45
CA GLN A 494 -12.82 -1.81 -19.70
C GLN A 494 -11.65 -2.09 -18.75
N ALA A 495 -11.91 -2.28 -17.46
CA ALA A 495 -10.88 -2.62 -16.47
C ALA A 495 -10.18 -3.95 -16.84
N LEU A 496 -10.93 -5.00 -17.19
CA LEU A 496 -10.36 -6.28 -17.63
C LEU A 496 -9.44 -6.11 -18.86
N ASN A 497 -9.82 -5.26 -19.81
CA ASN A 497 -8.95 -4.96 -20.96
C ASN A 497 -7.67 -4.24 -20.51
N SER A 498 -7.76 -3.28 -19.58
CA SER A 498 -6.58 -2.62 -19.02
C SER A 498 -5.69 -3.60 -18.25
N TYR A 499 -6.27 -4.54 -17.49
CA TYR A 499 -5.50 -5.60 -16.80
C TYR A 499 -4.75 -6.50 -17.79
N LYS A 500 -5.36 -6.83 -18.94
CA LYS A 500 -4.69 -7.60 -20.02
C LYS A 500 -3.55 -6.81 -20.64
N ILE A 501 -3.76 -5.55 -20.98
CA ILE A 501 -2.71 -4.67 -21.52
C ILE A 501 -1.55 -4.53 -20.52
N ALA A 502 -1.86 -4.44 -19.24
CA ALA A 502 -0.90 -4.39 -18.15
C ALA A 502 -0.18 -5.74 -17.89
N GLY A 503 -0.64 -6.84 -18.51
CA GLY A 503 -0.07 -8.18 -18.33
C GLY A 503 -0.47 -8.88 -17.03
N LEU A 504 -1.46 -8.36 -16.30
CA LEU A 504 -1.87 -8.86 -14.98
C LEU A 504 -2.90 -10.00 -15.05
N VAL A 505 -3.69 -10.07 -16.10
CA VAL A 505 -4.63 -11.17 -16.39
C VAL A 505 -4.47 -11.64 -17.82
N LYS A 506 -4.82 -12.92 -18.09
CA LYS A 506 -4.69 -13.54 -19.42
C LYS A 506 -5.92 -13.33 -20.29
#